data_06308953bbd8b3fe1f2f9576260e44e4
#
_entry.id   06308953bbd8b3fe1f2f9576260e44e4
#
_cell.length_a   1.000
_cell.length_b   1.000
_cell.length_c   1.000
_cell.angle_alpha   90.00
_cell.angle_beta   90.00
_cell.angle_gamma   90.00
#
_symmetry.space_group_name_H-M   'P 1'
#
loop_
_entity.id
_entity.type
_entity.pdbx_description
1 polymer ?
#
loop_
_entity_poly.entity_id
_entity_poly.type
_entity_poly.pdbx_seq_one_letter_code
_entity_poly.pdbx_strand_id
1 'polypeptide(L)'
;LKLLGVAKAERQKRLNELLEFIDLKHKKDAYPDELSGGQKQRVGIARALANHPKVLLCDEATSALDPQTTQSVLELLKKINKEQGITIVMVTHEMDVIESVCDYVAVMEQGKVIENGSTLEIFSQPKHPTTKTFIQTVLQQQLPVNILNNLENKNHNSIYNLQFLGTSAQETVVQAAIKQFDISLNILFANMTEINGSVIGQMFIQLLGDAEIIQQTITFFEKNGVKVEQSGVKV
;
A
#
# COMPACT_ATOMS: atom_id res chain seq x y z
N LEU A 1 6.78 34.66 -0.28
CA LEU A 1 8.14 35.23 -0.27
C LEU A 1 8.12 36.77 -0.32
N LYS A 2 7.32 37.42 -1.20
CA LYS A 2 7.24 38.90 -1.26
C LYS A 2 6.70 39.49 0.05
N LEU A 3 5.65 38.92 0.60
CA LEU A 3 5.05 39.35 1.86
C LEU A 3 5.95 39.14 3.08
N LEU A 4 6.91 38.22 2.98
CA LEU A 4 7.92 37.96 4.01
C LEU A 4 9.19 38.83 3.86
N GLY A 5 9.17 39.84 2.99
CA GLY A 5 10.28 40.74 2.82
C GLY A 5 11.50 40.19 2.09
N VAL A 6 11.41 38.98 1.51
CA VAL A 6 12.53 38.34 0.80
C VAL A 6 12.94 39.18 -0.42
N ALA A 7 14.23 39.45 -0.60
CA ALA A 7 14.78 40.24 -1.69
C ALA A 7 14.44 39.66 -3.07
N LYS A 8 14.26 40.54 -4.08
CA LYS A 8 13.83 40.12 -5.44
C LYS A 8 14.80 39.08 -6.06
N ALA A 9 16.08 39.25 -5.90
CA ALA A 9 17.11 38.33 -6.43
C ALA A 9 16.98 36.93 -5.79
N GLU A 10 16.80 36.86 -4.48
CA GLU A 10 16.66 35.63 -3.74
C GLU A 10 15.35 34.91 -4.09
N ARG A 11 14.24 35.66 -4.23
CA ARG A 11 12.96 35.11 -4.70
C ARG A 11 13.11 34.45 -6.08
N GLN A 12 13.84 35.12 -6.99
CA GLN A 12 14.06 34.61 -8.35
C GLN A 12 14.95 33.35 -8.34
N LYS A 13 15.98 33.32 -7.49
CA LYS A 13 16.79 32.14 -7.27
C LYS A 13 15.95 30.96 -6.77
N ARG A 14 15.15 31.19 -5.70
CA ARG A 14 14.27 30.18 -5.12
C ARG A 14 13.22 29.66 -6.11
N LEU A 15 12.64 30.55 -6.92
CA LEU A 15 11.70 30.17 -7.97
C LEU A 15 12.35 29.19 -8.98
N ASN A 16 13.56 29.52 -9.44
CA ASN A 16 14.26 28.67 -10.40
C ASN A 16 14.62 27.29 -9.80
N GLU A 17 15.09 27.25 -8.55
CA GLU A 17 15.37 26.02 -7.81
C GLU A 17 14.13 25.12 -7.69
N LEU A 18 12.98 25.72 -7.33
CA LEU A 18 11.74 24.99 -7.20
C LEU A 18 11.22 24.47 -8.54
N LEU A 19 11.27 25.27 -9.59
CA LEU A 19 10.85 24.86 -10.93
C LEU A 19 11.74 23.73 -11.49
N GLU A 20 13.04 23.78 -11.21
CA GLU A 20 13.96 22.69 -11.56
C GLU A 20 13.66 21.43 -10.76
N PHE A 21 13.41 21.55 -9.46
CA PHE A 21 13.12 20.45 -8.57
C PHE A 21 11.84 19.67 -8.96
N ILE A 22 10.82 20.40 -9.45
CA ILE A 22 9.55 19.79 -9.91
C ILE A 22 9.54 19.48 -11.42
N ASP A 23 10.68 19.66 -12.12
CA ASP A 23 10.87 19.42 -13.55
C ASP A 23 9.94 20.27 -14.45
N LEU A 24 9.69 21.53 -14.07
CA LEU A 24 8.86 22.48 -14.82
C LEU A 24 9.58 23.78 -15.19
N LYS A 25 10.94 23.78 -15.25
CA LYS A 25 11.72 24.95 -15.63
C LYS A 25 11.36 25.50 -17.01
N HIS A 26 11.03 24.61 -17.96
CA HIS A 26 10.60 24.94 -19.32
C HIS A 26 9.19 25.57 -19.38
N LYS A 27 8.41 25.51 -18.31
CA LYS A 27 7.06 26.07 -18.18
C LYS A 27 7.03 27.33 -17.30
N LYS A 28 8.17 27.98 -17.07
CA LYS A 28 8.31 29.12 -16.14
C LYS A 28 7.33 30.27 -16.47
N ASP A 29 7.12 30.54 -17.75
CA ASP A 29 6.31 31.65 -18.23
C ASP A 29 4.89 31.21 -18.69
N ALA A 30 4.55 29.91 -18.47
CA ALA A 30 3.24 29.39 -18.84
C ALA A 30 2.16 29.82 -17.82
N TYR A 31 0.97 30.06 -18.33
CA TYR A 31 -0.20 30.30 -17.48
C TYR A 31 -0.80 28.98 -16.97
N PRO A 32 -1.56 29.02 -15.84
CA PRO A 32 -2.15 27.79 -15.27
C PRO A 32 -2.99 26.98 -16.26
N ASP A 33 -3.68 27.62 -17.19
CA ASP A 33 -4.54 26.94 -18.17
C ASP A 33 -3.74 26.19 -19.25
N GLU A 34 -2.46 26.49 -19.39
CA GLU A 34 -1.52 25.80 -20.28
C GLU A 34 -0.82 24.61 -19.65
N LEU A 35 -1.16 24.29 -18.39
CA LEU A 35 -0.62 23.20 -17.62
C LEU A 35 -1.59 22.01 -17.52
N SER A 36 -1.08 20.79 -17.64
CA SER A 36 -1.86 19.58 -17.34
C SER A 36 -2.21 19.50 -15.84
N GLY A 37 -3.16 18.62 -15.47
CA GLY A 37 -3.54 18.40 -14.07
C GLY A 37 -2.35 18.09 -13.17
N GLY A 38 -1.49 17.17 -13.58
CA GLY A 38 -0.30 16.81 -12.83
C GLY A 38 0.73 17.94 -12.74
N GLN A 39 0.87 18.75 -13.80
CA GLN A 39 1.74 19.94 -13.77
C GLN A 39 1.19 20.98 -12.79
N LYS A 40 -0.12 21.21 -12.79
CA LYS A 40 -0.78 22.08 -11.79
C LYS A 40 -0.53 21.60 -10.38
N GLN A 41 -0.63 20.28 -10.14
CA GLN A 41 -0.36 19.67 -8.84
C GLN A 41 1.09 19.87 -8.40
N ARG A 42 2.07 19.62 -9.29
CA ARG A 42 3.50 19.87 -9.01
C ARG A 42 3.76 21.34 -8.68
N VAL A 43 3.13 22.29 -9.38
CA VAL A 43 3.21 23.72 -9.06
C VAL A 43 2.59 24.02 -7.69
N GLY A 44 1.48 23.39 -7.33
CA GLY A 44 0.87 23.48 -6.00
C GLY A 44 1.83 23.05 -4.89
N ILE A 45 2.50 21.91 -5.09
CA ILE A 45 3.54 21.40 -4.19
C ILE A 45 4.72 22.38 -4.09
N ALA A 46 5.26 22.85 -5.22
CA ALA A 46 6.36 23.83 -5.22
C ALA A 46 6.01 25.14 -4.50
N ARG A 47 4.75 25.60 -4.65
CA ARG A 47 4.25 26.77 -3.91
C ARG A 47 4.26 26.53 -2.40
N ALA A 48 3.85 25.37 -1.95
CA ALA A 48 3.88 25.00 -0.53
C ALA A 48 5.32 24.92 0.01
N LEU A 49 6.27 24.42 -0.80
CA LEU A 49 7.69 24.33 -0.44
C LEU A 49 8.44 25.66 -0.43
N ALA A 50 7.87 26.74 -0.98
CA ALA A 50 8.56 28.01 -1.17
C ALA A 50 9.12 28.61 0.14
N ASN A 51 8.46 28.38 1.26
CA ASN A 51 8.81 28.91 2.59
C ASN A 51 9.57 27.92 3.47
N HIS A 52 10.17 26.87 2.90
CA HIS A 52 10.90 25.83 3.64
C HIS A 52 10.09 25.25 4.83
N PRO A 53 8.88 24.72 4.60
CA PRO A 53 8.06 24.16 5.67
C PRO A 53 8.72 22.95 6.28
N LYS A 54 8.45 22.67 7.56
CA LYS A 54 8.83 21.42 8.21
C LYS A 54 7.81 20.31 7.96
N VAL A 55 6.57 20.70 7.68
CA VAL A 55 5.44 19.79 7.41
C VAL A 55 4.73 20.23 6.15
N LEU A 56 4.46 19.30 5.25
CA LEU A 56 3.63 19.48 4.05
C LEU A 56 2.33 18.71 4.23
N LEU A 57 1.20 19.43 4.12
CA LEU A 57 -0.13 18.84 4.15
C LEU A 57 -0.62 18.61 2.71
N CYS A 58 -0.99 17.39 2.39
CA CYS A 58 -1.53 16.98 1.11
C CYS A 58 -2.95 16.45 1.33
N ASP A 59 -3.95 17.19 0.88
CA ASP A 59 -5.34 16.78 0.95
C ASP A 59 -5.79 16.33 -0.44
N GLU A 60 -6.09 15.03 -0.57
CA GLU A 60 -6.50 14.37 -1.82
C GLU A 60 -5.63 14.76 -3.05
N ALA A 61 -4.32 14.81 -2.87
CA ALA A 61 -3.38 15.34 -3.85
C ALA A 61 -3.35 14.57 -5.20
N THR A 62 -3.96 13.40 -5.27
CA THR A 62 -3.92 12.49 -6.43
C THR A 62 -5.29 12.14 -6.99
N SER A 63 -6.39 12.43 -6.28
CA SER A 63 -7.74 11.94 -6.57
C SER A 63 -8.32 12.31 -7.96
N ALA A 64 -7.80 13.36 -8.59
CA ALA A 64 -8.25 13.82 -9.91
C ALA A 64 -7.22 13.57 -11.04
N LEU A 65 -6.23 12.72 -10.81
CA LEU A 65 -5.14 12.44 -11.74
C LEU A 65 -5.27 11.03 -12.34
N ASP A 66 -4.74 10.87 -13.54
CA ASP A 66 -4.57 9.55 -14.13
C ASP A 66 -3.47 8.75 -13.39
N PRO A 67 -3.44 7.41 -13.48
CA PRO A 67 -2.50 6.58 -12.71
C PRO A 67 -1.02 6.93 -12.95
N GLN A 68 -0.63 7.25 -14.18
CA GLN A 68 0.76 7.59 -14.50
C GLN A 68 1.17 8.93 -13.87
N THR A 69 0.27 9.89 -13.92
CA THR A 69 0.47 11.20 -13.30
C THR A 69 0.49 11.10 -11.78
N THR A 70 -0.40 10.28 -11.19
CA THR A 70 -0.42 9.95 -9.76
C THR A 70 0.94 9.43 -9.32
N GLN A 71 1.46 8.39 -9.97
CA GLN A 71 2.77 7.81 -9.66
C GLN A 71 3.87 8.87 -9.67
N SER A 72 3.89 9.73 -10.68
CA SER A 72 4.86 10.81 -10.83
C SER A 72 4.80 11.87 -9.71
N VAL A 73 3.60 12.16 -9.20
CA VAL A 73 3.41 13.06 -8.03
C VAL A 73 3.87 12.38 -6.75
N LEU A 74 3.56 11.10 -6.56
CA LEU A 74 4.00 10.33 -5.40
C LEU A 74 5.53 10.20 -5.32
N GLU A 75 6.19 9.96 -6.45
CA GLU A 75 7.65 9.96 -6.53
C GLU A 75 8.26 11.31 -6.16
N LEU A 76 7.64 12.42 -6.60
CA LEU A 76 8.04 13.76 -6.19
C LEU A 76 7.90 13.94 -4.67
N LEU A 77 6.81 13.50 -4.07
CA LEU A 77 6.59 13.58 -2.62
C LEU A 77 7.63 12.75 -1.85
N LYS A 78 7.93 11.52 -2.29
CA LYS A 78 9.03 10.72 -1.72
C LYS A 78 10.37 11.43 -1.80
N LYS A 79 10.68 12.04 -2.95
CA LYS A 79 11.90 12.82 -3.16
C LYS A 79 11.98 14.00 -2.20
N ILE A 80 10.89 14.76 -2.00
CA ILE A 80 10.81 15.86 -1.05
C ILE A 80 11.10 15.38 0.38
N ASN A 81 10.45 14.32 0.82
CA ASN A 81 10.67 13.76 2.15
C ASN A 81 12.12 13.35 2.34
N LYS A 82 12.69 12.58 1.39
CA LYS A 82 14.03 12.02 1.49
C LYS A 82 15.13 13.08 1.40
N GLU A 83 15.03 14.05 0.46
CA GLU A 83 16.10 15.03 0.19
C GLU A 83 16.01 16.27 1.08
N GLN A 84 14.80 16.67 1.49
CA GLN A 84 14.60 17.90 2.26
C GLN A 84 14.21 17.63 3.73
N GLY A 85 13.99 16.38 4.14
CA GLY A 85 13.62 16.01 5.50
C GLY A 85 12.26 16.57 5.94
N ILE A 86 11.38 16.87 4.98
CA ILE A 86 10.05 17.42 5.26
C ILE A 86 9.09 16.30 5.63
N THR A 87 8.41 16.40 6.76
CA THR A 87 7.32 15.48 7.12
C THR A 87 6.12 15.74 6.21
N ILE A 88 5.60 14.69 5.58
CA ILE A 88 4.41 14.79 4.72
C ILE A 88 3.24 14.14 5.44
N VAL A 89 2.16 14.90 5.62
CA VAL A 89 0.88 14.39 6.11
C VAL A 89 -0.08 14.36 4.93
N MET A 90 -0.53 13.18 4.58
CA MET A 90 -1.41 12.95 3.44
C MET A 90 -2.79 12.52 3.92
N VAL A 91 -3.84 13.15 3.39
CA VAL A 91 -5.22 12.72 3.57
C VAL A 91 -5.68 12.12 2.25
N THR A 92 -6.05 10.86 2.27
CA THR A 92 -6.51 10.13 1.09
C THR A 92 -7.40 8.96 1.49
N HIS A 93 -8.25 8.53 0.59
CA HIS A 93 -9.01 7.28 0.65
C HIS A 93 -8.44 6.22 -0.32
N GLU A 94 -7.38 6.54 -1.04
CA GLU A 94 -6.73 5.66 -2.00
C GLU A 94 -5.69 4.78 -1.27
N MET A 95 -6.04 3.52 -1.04
CA MET A 95 -5.16 2.58 -0.30
C MET A 95 -3.85 2.30 -1.03
N ASP A 96 -3.87 2.24 -2.37
CA ASP A 96 -2.68 2.05 -3.21
C ASP A 96 -1.66 3.18 -2.99
N VAL A 97 -2.15 4.40 -2.76
CA VAL A 97 -1.31 5.55 -2.41
C VAL A 97 -0.68 5.35 -1.05
N ILE A 98 -1.46 4.94 -0.05
CA ILE A 98 -0.97 4.69 1.32
C ILE A 98 0.11 3.60 1.30
N GLU A 99 -0.17 2.48 0.63
CA GLU A 99 0.74 1.34 0.47
C GLU A 99 2.08 1.77 -0.13
N SER A 100 2.01 2.60 -1.18
CA SER A 100 3.20 2.95 -1.97
C SER A 100 4.11 3.98 -1.32
N VAL A 101 3.59 4.93 -0.51
CA VAL A 101 4.39 6.09 -0.07
C VAL A 101 4.36 6.39 1.43
N CYS A 102 3.42 5.81 2.21
CA CYS A 102 3.27 6.15 3.61
C CYS A 102 4.06 5.20 4.52
N ASP A 103 4.79 5.75 5.49
CA ASP A 103 5.49 4.96 6.53
C ASP A 103 4.54 4.63 7.70
N TYR A 104 3.60 5.52 7.98
CA TYR A 104 2.68 5.44 9.11
C TYR A 104 1.27 5.82 8.70
N VAL A 105 0.27 5.14 9.23
CA VAL A 105 -1.15 5.31 8.90
C VAL A 105 -1.96 5.58 10.17
N ALA A 106 -2.88 6.53 10.06
CA ALA A 106 -3.95 6.74 11.03
C ALA A 106 -5.30 6.62 10.31
N VAL A 107 -6.08 5.59 10.65
CA VAL A 107 -7.42 5.38 10.10
C VAL A 107 -8.42 6.18 10.91
N MET A 108 -9.24 6.96 10.21
CA MET A 108 -10.23 7.83 10.84
C MET A 108 -11.66 7.42 10.47
N GLU A 109 -12.54 7.46 11.44
CA GLU A 109 -13.97 7.28 11.27
C GLU A 109 -14.73 8.27 12.15
N GLN A 110 -15.73 8.96 11.59
CA GLN A 110 -16.55 9.96 12.31
C GLN A 110 -15.72 10.98 13.10
N GLY A 111 -14.60 11.45 12.52
CA GLY A 111 -13.72 12.45 13.13
C GLY A 111 -12.81 11.94 14.26
N LYS A 112 -12.75 10.62 14.48
CA LYS A 112 -11.89 9.99 15.49
C LYS A 112 -10.88 9.06 14.83
N VAL A 113 -9.67 9.01 15.37
CA VAL A 113 -8.68 7.99 15.01
C VAL A 113 -9.11 6.68 15.66
N ILE A 114 -9.45 5.67 14.85
CA ILE A 114 -9.92 4.35 15.29
C ILE A 114 -8.79 3.31 15.32
N GLU A 115 -7.77 3.50 14.50
CA GLU A 115 -6.58 2.66 14.46
C GLU A 115 -5.40 3.45 13.91
N ASN A 116 -4.18 3.18 14.39
CA ASN A 116 -2.96 3.75 13.85
C ASN A 116 -1.78 2.79 14.05
N GLY A 117 -0.77 2.91 13.20
CA GLY A 117 0.43 2.09 13.25
C GLY A 117 1.30 2.30 12.00
N SER A 118 2.39 1.55 11.89
CA SER A 118 3.15 1.50 10.65
C SER A 118 2.28 0.97 9.51
N THR A 119 2.57 1.37 8.29
CA THR A 119 1.82 0.89 7.12
C THR A 119 1.83 -0.64 7.08
N LEU A 120 2.97 -1.27 7.35
CA LEU A 120 3.10 -2.72 7.40
C LEU A 120 2.17 -3.35 8.45
N GLU A 121 2.08 -2.80 9.67
CA GLU A 121 1.19 -3.31 10.73
C GLU A 121 -0.28 -3.20 10.34
N ILE A 122 -0.70 -2.03 9.82
CA ILE A 122 -2.10 -1.79 9.42
C ILE A 122 -2.51 -2.72 8.28
N PHE A 123 -1.64 -2.97 7.31
CA PHE A 123 -1.94 -3.83 6.17
C PHE A 123 -1.87 -5.33 6.51
N SER A 124 -0.95 -5.74 7.38
CA SER A 124 -0.77 -7.15 7.73
C SER A 124 -1.68 -7.64 8.86
N GLN A 125 -2.01 -6.78 9.83
CA GLN A 125 -2.76 -7.14 11.03
C GLN A 125 -3.79 -6.07 11.43
N PRO A 126 -4.74 -5.70 10.54
CA PRO A 126 -5.78 -4.74 10.87
C PRO A 126 -6.66 -5.26 12.00
N LYS A 127 -6.90 -4.42 13.02
CA LYS A 127 -7.66 -4.79 14.22
C LYS A 127 -9.11 -4.33 14.12
N HIS A 128 -9.31 -3.04 13.73
CA HIS A 128 -10.64 -2.46 13.66
C HIS A 128 -11.44 -2.97 12.45
N PRO A 129 -12.75 -3.24 12.57
CA PRO A 129 -13.57 -3.72 11.45
C PRO A 129 -13.50 -2.84 10.20
N THR A 130 -13.57 -1.53 10.38
CA THR A 130 -13.48 -0.55 9.28
C THR A 130 -12.13 -0.64 8.57
N THR A 131 -11.01 -0.75 9.32
CA THR A 131 -9.68 -0.94 8.75
C THR A 131 -9.61 -2.24 7.93
N LYS A 132 -10.16 -3.34 8.48
CA LYS A 132 -10.22 -4.64 7.76
C LYS A 132 -10.95 -4.49 6.43
N THR A 133 -12.09 -3.78 6.42
CA THR A 133 -12.86 -3.55 5.19
C THR A 133 -12.04 -2.78 4.15
N PHE A 134 -11.33 -1.72 4.55
CA PHE A 134 -10.46 -0.98 3.64
C PHE A 134 -9.32 -1.83 3.09
N ILE A 135 -8.63 -2.58 3.93
CA ILE A 135 -7.52 -3.45 3.51
C ILE A 135 -8.01 -4.57 2.58
N GLN A 136 -9.17 -5.15 2.83
CA GLN A 136 -9.75 -6.19 1.98
C GLN A 136 -10.00 -5.73 0.54
N THR A 137 -10.29 -4.45 0.32
CA THR A 137 -10.50 -3.92 -1.04
C THR A 137 -9.20 -3.87 -1.85
N VAL A 138 -8.06 -3.65 -1.20
CA VAL A 138 -6.74 -3.54 -1.86
C VAL A 138 -6.04 -4.89 -2.00
N LEU A 139 -5.96 -5.63 -0.90
CA LEU A 139 -5.23 -6.90 -0.89
C LEU A 139 -6.01 -8.07 -1.50
N GLN A 140 -7.23 -7.82 -2.05
CA GLN A 140 -8.09 -8.88 -2.59
C GLN A 140 -8.16 -10.09 -1.64
N GLN A 141 -8.36 -9.84 -0.34
CA GLN A 141 -8.34 -10.88 0.70
C GLN A 141 -9.51 -11.86 0.64
N GLN A 142 -10.26 -11.85 -0.45
CA GLN A 142 -11.36 -12.77 -0.68
C GLN A 142 -11.12 -13.57 -1.96
N LEU A 143 -11.47 -14.84 -1.92
CA LEU A 143 -11.48 -15.66 -3.12
C LEU A 143 -12.45 -15.07 -4.14
N PRO A 144 -12.05 -14.94 -5.42
CA PRO A 144 -12.97 -14.55 -6.47
C PRO A 144 -14.22 -15.43 -6.50
N VAL A 145 -15.40 -14.81 -6.66
CA VAL A 145 -16.70 -15.51 -6.63
C VAL A 145 -16.75 -16.69 -7.62
N ASN A 146 -16.13 -16.55 -8.77
CA ASN A 146 -16.07 -17.64 -9.76
C ASN A 146 -15.27 -18.86 -9.28
N ILE A 147 -14.25 -18.66 -8.44
CA ILE A 147 -13.49 -19.76 -7.85
C ILE A 147 -14.35 -20.44 -6.79
N LEU A 148 -15.06 -19.66 -5.98
CA LEU A 148 -16.01 -20.18 -4.97
C LEU A 148 -17.09 -21.03 -5.60
N ASN A 149 -17.74 -20.55 -6.64
CA ASN A 149 -18.82 -21.27 -7.34
C ASN A 149 -18.35 -22.60 -7.96
N ASN A 150 -17.09 -22.66 -8.44
CA ASN A 150 -16.51 -23.90 -8.99
C ASN A 150 -16.11 -24.90 -7.90
N LEU A 151 -16.07 -24.49 -6.64
CA LEU A 151 -15.76 -25.33 -5.49
C LEU A 151 -17.02 -25.94 -4.83
N GLU A 152 -18.24 -25.54 -5.23
CA GLU A 152 -19.51 -25.95 -4.62
C GLU A 152 -19.71 -27.47 -4.48
N ASN A 153 -18.96 -28.28 -5.21
CA ASN A 153 -19.00 -29.74 -5.14
C ASN A 153 -17.81 -30.38 -4.40
N LYS A 154 -16.93 -29.58 -3.75
CA LYS A 154 -15.73 -30.09 -3.06
C LYS A 154 -15.70 -29.58 -1.62
N ASN A 155 -15.21 -30.43 -0.73
CA ASN A 155 -15.16 -30.19 0.73
C ASN A 155 -14.52 -28.83 1.08
N HIS A 156 -15.32 -27.80 1.32
CA HIS A 156 -14.88 -26.43 1.66
C HIS A 156 -14.06 -26.37 2.97
N ASN A 157 -14.17 -27.40 3.83
CA ASN A 157 -13.46 -27.47 5.10
C ASN A 157 -11.93 -27.60 4.96
N SER A 158 -11.41 -27.80 3.76
CA SER A 158 -9.99 -27.94 3.48
C SER A 158 -9.34 -26.73 2.83
N ILE A 159 -10.05 -25.58 2.79
CA ILE A 159 -9.53 -24.33 2.23
C ILE A 159 -8.94 -23.47 3.35
N TYR A 160 -7.72 -23.03 3.15
CA TYR A 160 -6.96 -22.22 4.08
C TYR A 160 -6.42 -20.97 3.41
N ASN A 161 -6.41 -19.87 4.13
CA ASN A 161 -5.74 -18.63 3.78
C ASN A 161 -4.39 -18.61 4.51
N LEU A 162 -3.30 -18.65 3.76
CA LEU A 162 -1.93 -18.50 4.25
C LEU A 162 -1.51 -17.05 4.09
N GLN A 163 -1.03 -16.42 5.17
CA GLN A 163 -0.46 -15.07 5.12
C GLN A 163 1.03 -15.15 5.48
N PHE A 164 1.85 -14.63 4.57
CA PHE A 164 3.30 -14.59 4.67
C PHE A 164 3.77 -13.17 4.94
N LEU A 165 4.71 -12.99 5.85
CA LEU A 165 5.25 -11.67 6.23
C LEU A 165 6.79 -11.70 6.18
N GLY A 166 7.37 -10.76 5.43
CA GLY A 166 8.83 -10.57 5.38
C GLY A 166 9.56 -11.82 4.90
N THR A 167 10.43 -12.40 5.70
CA THR A 167 11.28 -13.55 5.32
C THR A 167 10.48 -14.79 4.95
N SER A 168 9.37 -15.07 5.64
CA SER A 168 8.54 -16.24 5.33
C SER A 168 7.93 -16.19 3.91
N ALA A 169 7.78 -14.99 3.33
CA ALA A 169 7.32 -14.82 1.95
C ALA A 169 8.41 -15.17 0.91
N GLN A 170 9.67 -15.20 1.31
CA GLN A 170 10.83 -15.50 0.45
C GLN A 170 11.31 -16.97 0.58
N GLU A 171 10.84 -17.68 1.58
CA GLU A 171 11.22 -19.07 1.84
C GLU A 171 10.35 -20.08 1.10
N THR A 172 10.88 -21.27 0.85
CA THR A 172 10.17 -22.35 0.15
C THR A 172 9.25 -23.15 1.08
N VAL A 173 8.56 -22.48 2.01
CA VAL A 173 7.78 -23.13 3.09
C VAL A 173 6.71 -24.06 2.52
N VAL A 174 5.99 -23.62 1.48
CA VAL A 174 4.94 -24.42 0.84
C VAL A 174 5.52 -25.69 0.19
N GLN A 175 6.64 -25.56 -0.51
CA GLN A 175 7.32 -26.71 -1.11
C GLN A 175 7.85 -27.68 -0.05
N ALA A 176 8.41 -27.16 1.04
CA ALA A 176 8.90 -27.98 2.15
C ALA A 176 7.76 -28.77 2.80
N ALA A 177 6.61 -28.16 3.02
CA ALA A 177 5.42 -28.84 3.54
C ALA A 177 4.95 -29.99 2.64
N ILE A 178 4.84 -29.75 1.32
CA ILE A 178 4.45 -30.78 0.35
C ILE A 178 5.39 -31.97 0.40
N LYS A 179 6.71 -31.73 0.45
CA LYS A 179 7.72 -32.79 0.49
C LYS A 179 7.73 -33.56 1.81
N GLN A 180 7.51 -32.87 2.93
CA GLN A 180 7.61 -33.46 4.26
C GLN A 180 6.42 -34.34 4.61
N PHE A 181 5.22 -33.93 4.20
CA PHE A 181 3.97 -34.58 4.61
C PHE A 181 3.29 -35.37 3.48
N ASP A 182 3.90 -35.41 2.28
CA ASP A 182 3.32 -36.07 1.10
C ASP A 182 1.86 -35.65 0.83
N ILE A 183 1.58 -34.35 1.07
CA ILE A 183 0.25 -33.79 0.93
C ILE A 183 0.05 -33.17 -0.45
N SER A 184 -1.13 -33.38 -1.04
CA SER A 184 -1.53 -32.69 -2.25
C SER A 184 -2.10 -31.31 -1.92
N LEU A 185 -1.66 -30.30 -2.67
CA LEU A 185 -2.05 -28.91 -2.47
C LEU A 185 -2.51 -28.30 -3.81
N ASN A 186 -3.68 -27.67 -3.78
CA ASN A 186 -4.16 -26.88 -4.91
C ASN A 186 -4.11 -25.40 -4.54
N ILE A 187 -3.43 -24.56 -5.33
CA ILE A 187 -3.41 -23.11 -5.17
C ILE A 187 -4.64 -22.55 -5.87
N LEU A 188 -5.53 -21.94 -5.11
CA LEU A 188 -6.77 -21.35 -5.61
C LEU A 188 -6.55 -19.89 -6.02
N PHE A 189 -5.73 -19.17 -5.25
CA PHE A 189 -5.36 -17.78 -5.50
C PHE A 189 -4.06 -17.47 -4.75
N ALA A 190 -3.21 -16.64 -5.34
CA ALA A 190 -2.02 -16.12 -4.67
C ALA A 190 -1.76 -14.69 -5.11
N ASN A 191 -1.37 -13.85 -4.16
CA ASN A 191 -0.94 -12.48 -4.39
C ASN A 191 0.24 -12.14 -3.49
N MET A 192 1.15 -11.34 -4.01
CA MET A 192 2.28 -10.79 -3.26
C MET A 192 2.38 -9.30 -3.49
N THR A 193 2.54 -8.55 -2.42
CA THR A 193 2.61 -7.09 -2.40
C THR A 193 3.83 -6.68 -1.58
N GLU A 194 4.54 -5.65 -2.03
CA GLU A 194 5.66 -5.06 -1.32
C GLU A 194 5.21 -3.75 -0.64
N ILE A 195 5.33 -3.68 0.69
CA ILE A 195 5.04 -2.49 1.49
C ILE A 195 6.31 -2.07 2.21
N ASN A 196 6.86 -0.91 1.87
CA ASN A 196 8.06 -0.34 2.49
C ASN A 196 9.24 -1.34 2.56
N GLY A 197 9.50 -2.06 1.46
CA GLY A 197 10.59 -3.03 1.37
C GLY A 197 10.31 -4.37 2.06
N SER A 198 9.11 -4.55 2.63
CA SER A 198 8.65 -5.81 3.22
C SER A 198 7.61 -6.46 2.33
N VAL A 199 7.79 -7.74 2.03
CA VAL A 199 6.83 -8.50 1.21
C VAL A 199 5.73 -9.05 2.10
N ILE A 200 4.48 -8.80 1.72
CA ILE A 200 3.29 -9.47 2.26
C ILE A 200 2.79 -10.42 1.19
N GLY A 201 2.72 -11.70 1.50
CA GLY A 201 2.14 -12.73 0.64
C GLY A 201 0.81 -13.21 1.19
N GLN A 202 -0.14 -13.47 0.30
CA GLN A 202 -1.38 -14.15 0.63
C GLN A 202 -1.63 -15.26 -0.37
N MET A 203 -2.02 -16.43 0.14
CA MET A 203 -2.28 -17.59 -0.70
C MET A 203 -3.50 -18.35 -0.16
N PHE A 204 -4.51 -18.50 -0.98
CA PHE A 204 -5.61 -19.43 -0.70
C PHE A 204 -5.27 -20.79 -1.29
N ILE A 205 -5.24 -21.80 -0.43
CA ILE A 205 -4.92 -23.16 -0.79
C ILE A 205 -6.05 -24.10 -0.40
N GLN A 206 -6.18 -25.17 -1.16
CA GLN A 206 -6.93 -26.35 -0.77
C GLN A 206 -5.96 -27.47 -0.44
N LEU A 207 -5.99 -27.99 0.78
CA LEU A 207 -5.23 -29.15 1.20
C LEU A 207 -6.06 -30.42 0.98
N LEU A 208 -5.45 -31.42 0.33
CA LEU A 208 -6.08 -32.68 -0.01
C LEU A 208 -5.30 -33.83 0.65
N GLY A 209 -5.90 -34.49 1.63
CA GLY A 209 -5.29 -35.58 2.39
C GLY A 209 -6.10 -35.92 3.62
N ASP A 210 -5.55 -36.80 4.45
CA ASP A 210 -6.18 -37.18 5.71
C ASP A 210 -6.16 -36.02 6.73
N ALA A 211 -7.16 -35.94 7.58
CA ALA A 211 -7.33 -34.84 8.55
C ALA A 211 -6.09 -34.67 9.46
N GLU A 212 -5.44 -35.74 9.84
CA GLU A 212 -4.23 -35.71 10.67
C GLU A 212 -3.06 -35.09 9.92
N ILE A 213 -2.84 -35.45 8.65
CA ILE A 213 -1.78 -34.90 7.80
C ILE A 213 -2.04 -33.40 7.54
N ILE A 214 -3.29 -33.03 7.27
CA ILE A 214 -3.68 -31.62 7.12
C ILE A 214 -3.34 -30.81 8.38
N GLN A 215 -3.66 -31.34 9.56
CA GLN A 215 -3.38 -30.64 10.83
C GLN A 215 -1.87 -30.51 11.10
N GLN A 216 -1.10 -31.53 10.78
CA GLN A 216 0.38 -31.50 10.87
C GLN A 216 0.97 -30.45 9.92
N THR A 217 0.44 -30.35 8.71
CA THR A 217 0.83 -29.38 7.67
C THR A 217 0.53 -27.95 8.14
N ILE A 218 -0.65 -27.70 8.71
CA ILE A 218 -1.02 -26.41 9.29
C ILE A 218 -0.04 -26.03 10.39
N THR A 219 0.20 -26.93 11.34
CA THR A 219 1.17 -26.70 12.44
C THR A 219 2.58 -26.40 11.92
N PHE A 220 2.98 -27.04 10.84
CA PHE A 220 4.26 -26.76 10.18
C PHE A 220 4.30 -25.34 9.60
N PHE A 221 3.26 -24.88 8.89
CA PHE A 221 3.17 -23.51 8.41
C PHE A 221 3.28 -22.51 9.53
N GLU A 222 2.52 -22.67 10.62
CA GLU A 222 2.54 -21.76 11.77
C GLU A 222 3.92 -21.71 12.44
N LYS A 223 4.62 -22.85 12.59
CA LYS A 223 5.98 -22.91 13.13
C LYS A 223 7.02 -22.20 12.24
N ASN A 224 6.76 -22.09 10.95
CA ASN A 224 7.61 -21.37 9.99
C ASN A 224 7.14 -19.93 9.76
N GLY A 225 6.35 -19.35 10.67
CA GLY A 225 5.97 -17.93 10.64
C GLY A 225 4.89 -17.59 9.60
N VAL A 226 4.18 -18.58 9.07
CA VAL A 226 3.02 -18.38 8.19
C VAL A 226 1.76 -18.38 9.04
N LYS A 227 0.97 -17.32 8.98
CA LYS A 227 -0.34 -17.27 9.62
C LYS A 227 -1.34 -18.07 8.78
N VAL A 228 -2.05 -18.99 9.42
CA VAL A 228 -3.04 -19.86 8.77
C VAL A 228 -4.42 -19.57 9.30
N GLU A 229 -5.35 -19.25 8.41
CA GLU A 229 -6.77 -19.09 8.76
C GLU A 229 -7.59 -20.03 7.92
N GLN A 230 -8.47 -20.81 8.55
CA GLN A 230 -9.40 -21.65 7.81
C GLN A 230 -10.43 -20.75 7.11
N SER A 231 -10.51 -20.86 5.80
CA SER A 231 -11.48 -20.11 5.01
C SER A 231 -12.84 -20.82 5.10
N GLY A 232 -13.61 -20.47 6.11
CA GLY A 232 -15.03 -20.84 6.15
C GLY A 232 -15.78 -20.01 5.11
N VAL A 233 -16.02 -20.57 3.94
CA VAL A 233 -16.96 -19.97 2.99
C VAL A 233 -18.35 -20.04 3.65
N LYS A 234 -18.78 -18.92 4.25
CA LYS A 234 -20.19 -18.74 4.55
C LYS A 234 -20.89 -18.45 3.23
N VAL A 235 -21.63 -19.43 2.75
CA VAL A 235 -22.62 -19.27 1.69
C VAL A 235 -23.75 -18.35 2.19
#